data_22ff3876dae3cfbc4203f876ac1e99fd
#
_entry.id   22ff3876dae3cfbc4203f876ac1e99fd
#
_cell.length_a   1.000
_cell.length_b   1.000
_cell.length_c   1.000
_cell.angle_alpha   90.00
_cell.angle_beta   90.00
_cell.angle_gamma   90.00
#
_symmetry.space_group_name_H-M   'P 1'
#
loop_
_entity.id
_entity.type
_entity.pdbx_description
1 polymer ?
#
loop_
_entity_poly.entity_id
_entity_poly.type
_entity_poly.pdbx_seq_one_letter_code
_entity_poly.pdbx_strand_id
1 'polypeptide(L)'
;MKVLQISAVRAILVLVIGFLLVKYREETMTWMTITIGILFFLSGLFSCAVYYIEKERVKKQTSESDENNDAVKGPSFPVAGVGSIILGIILAVMPNTFITWVVYILAALLILGAINQFMGLASSRQYSQVPILYWFFPTAILVVAILVISKPIEAAALPLQIIGWSLMCYGLIELVLLIRLYNVKKKYEKAEDAKIVTGDK
;
A
#
# COMPACT_ATOMS: atom_id res chain seq x y z
N MET A 1 -1.11 -20.62 -29.44
CA MET A 1 -1.99 -19.44 -29.55
C MET A 1 -2.60 -19.00 -28.21
N LYS A 2 -3.13 -19.89 -27.36
CA LYS A 2 -3.74 -19.52 -26.07
C LYS A 2 -2.82 -18.72 -25.11
N VAL A 3 -1.55 -19.07 -25.02
CA VAL A 3 -0.59 -18.39 -24.11
C VAL A 3 -0.33 -16.94 -24.53
N LEU A 4 -0.20 -16.66 -25.82
CA LEU A 4 -0.01 -15.31 -26.36
C LEU A 4 -1.25 -14.43 -26.14
N GLN A 5 -2.44 -15.01 -26.28
CA GLN A 5 -3.70 -14.30 -26.01
C GLN A 5 -3.86 -13.94 -24.53
N ILE A 6 -3.52 -14.85 -23.61
CA ILE A 6 -3.57 -14.60 -22.16
C ILE A 6 -2.58 -13.49 -21.76
N SER A 7 -1.36 -13.52 -22.34
CA SER A 7 -0.36 -12.47 -22.07
C SER A 7 -0.78 -11.12 -22.64
N ALA A 8 -1.44 -11.08 -23.80
CA ALA A 8 -1.94 -9.83 -24.38
C ALA A 8 -3.05 -9.21 -23.51
N VAL A 9 -3.99 -10.03 -23.03
CA VAL A 9 -5.05 -9.56 -22.12
C VAL A 9 -4.45 -9.01 -20.83
N ARG A 10 -3.45 -9.70 -20.26
CA ARG A 10 -2.77 -9.24 -19.06
C ARG A 10 -2.07 -7.91 -19.28
N ALA A 11 -1.34 -7.73 -20.37
CA ALA A 11 -0.63 -6.48 -20.70
C ALA A 11 -1.62 -5.30 -20.84
N ILE A 12 -2.75 -5.51 -21.51
CA ILE A 12 -3.80 -4.49 -21.67
C ILE A 12 -4.43 -4.16 -20.32
N LEU A 13 -4.75 -5.16 -19.50
CA LEU A 13 -5.33 -4.93 -18.17
C LEU A 13 -4.39 -4.12 -17.28
N VAL A 14 -3.09 -4.45 -17.24
CA VAL A 14 -2.10 -3.71 -16.45
C VAL A 14 -1.99 -2.26 -16.94
N LEU A 15 -2.03 -2.02 -18.24
CA LEU A 15 -1.97 -0.69 -18.81
C LEU A 15 -3.21 0.14 -18.45
N VAL A 16 -4.40 -0.47 -18.53
CA VAL A 16 -5.67 0.18 -18.13
C VAL A 16 -5.67 0.50 -16.62
N ILE A 17 -5.25 -0.44 -15.78
CA ILE A 17 -5.16 -0.23 -14.33
C ILE A 17 -4.16 0.89 -14.02
N GLY A 18 -2.98 0.88 -14.65
CA GLY A 18 -1.97 1.94 -14.47
C GLY A 18 -2.52 3.32 -14.86
N PHE A 19 -3.22 3.41 -15.98
CA PHE A 19 -3.85 4.65 -16.43
C PHE A 19 -4.94 5.14 -15.46
N LEU A 20 -5.80 4.24 -14.97
CA LEU A 20 -6.83 4.56 -13.97
C LEU A 20 -6.21 5.06 -12.67
N LEU A 21 -5.12 4.42 -12.22
CA LEU A 21 -4.40 4.82 -11.00
C LEU A 21 -3.82 6.23 -11.11
N VAL A 22 -3.27 6.60 -12.26
CA VAL A 22 -2.73 7.94 -12.50
C VAL A 22 -3.85 8.98 -12.55
N LYS A 23 -4.95 8.66 -13.23
CA LYS A 23 -6.07 9.60 -13.43
C LYS A 23 -6.88 9.81 -12.15
N TYR A 24 -7.17 8.73 -11.41
CA TYR A 24 -8.06 8.73 -10.24
C TYR A 24 -7.31 8.45 -8.94
N ARG A 25 -6.06 8.93 -8.82
CA ARG A 25 -5.16 8.65 -7.69
C ARG A 25 -5.77 9.01 -6.32
N GLU A 26 -6.42 10.17 -6.21
CA GLU A 26 -7.00 10.66 -4.95
C GLU A 26 -8.27 9.88 -4.58
N GLU A 27 -9.12 9.61 -5.56
CA GLU A 27 -10.32 8.79 -5.36
C GLU A 27 -9.94 7.36 -4.98
N THR A 28 -8.94 6.80 -5.65
CA THR A 28 -8.42 5.45 -5.32
C THR A 28 -7.90 5.40 -3.88
N MET A 29 -7.15 6.42 -3.45
CA MET A 29 -6.67 6.53 -2.07
C MET A 29 -7.82 6.55 -1.06
N THR A 30 -8.85 7.34 -1.35
CA THR A 30 -10.06 7.43 -0.52
C THR A 30 -10.79 6.09 -0.45
N TRP A 31 -11.01 5.43 -1.57
CA TRP A 31 -11.65 4.11 -1.61
C TRP A 31 -10.85 3.03 -0.88
N MET A 32 -9.53 3.03 -1.01
CA MET A 32 -8.65 2.12 -0.25
C MET A 32 -8.79 2.35 1.25
N THR A 33 -8.83 3.60 1.68
CA THR A 33 -9.00 3.96 3.09
C THR A 33 -10.36 3.50 3.64
N ILE A 34 -11.45 3.69 2.87
CA ILE A 34 -12.78 3.20 3.23
C ILE A 34 -12.77 1.67 3.36
N THR A 35 -12.17 0.96 2.39
CA THR A 35 -12.09 -0.51 2.42
C THR A 35 -11.34 -1.00 3.66
N ILE A 36 -10.21 -0.38 3.98
CA ILE A 36 -9.45 -0.67 5.20
C ILE A 36 -10.30 -0.39 6.43
N GLY A 37 -11.04 0.72 6.46
CA GLY A 37 -11.96 1.07 7.55
C GLY A 37 -13.03 -0.01 7.79
N ILE A 38 -13.65 -0.51 6.73
CA ILE A 38 -14.64 -1.59 6.81
C ILE A 38 -14.00 -2.87 7.36
N LEU A 39 -12.78 -3.22 6.93
CA LEU A 39 -12.06 -4.39 7.44
C LEU A 39 -11.73 -4.25 8.94
N PHE A 40 -11.30 -3.07 9.39
CA PHE A 40 -11.06 -2.80 10.81
C PHE A 40 -12.35 -2.89 11.63
N PHE A 41 -13.45 -2.38 11.11
CA PHE A 41 -14.75 -2.45 11.76
C PHE A 41 -15.20 -3.91 11.92
N LEU A 42 -15.14 -4.72 10.87
CA LEU A 42 -15.48 -6.15 10.91
C LEU A 42 -14.58 -6.92 11.87
N SER A 43 -13.27 -6.67 11.83
CA SER A 43 -12.30 -7.28 12.74
C SER A 43 -12.59 -6.93 14.20
N GLY A 44 -12.93 -5.67 14.47
CA GLY A 44 -13.33 -5.22 15.81
C GLY A 44 -14.60 -5.87 16.31
N LEU A 45 -15.63 -6.00 15.45
CA LEU A 45 -16.85 -6.72 15.79
C LEU A 45 -16.59 -8.19 16.12
N PHE A 46 -15.76 -8.85 15.32
CA PHE A 46 -15.38 -10.24 15.57
C PHE A 46 -14.64 -10.39 16.91
N SER A 47 -13.69 -9.50 17.22
CA SER A 47 -12.97 -9.49 18.49
C SER A 47 -13.91 -9.30 19.70
N CYS A 48 -14.88 -8.42 19.59
CA CYS A 48 -15.89 -8.22 20.65
C CYS A 48 -16.80 -9.43 20.79
N ALA A 49 -17.21 -10.05 19.69
CA ALA A 49 -18.06 -11.26 19.72
C ALA A 49 -17.34 -12.43 20.43
N VAL A 50 -16.07 -12.66 20.09
CA VAL A 50 -15.25 -13.70 20.75
C VAL A 50 -15.16 -13.45 22.26
N TYR A 51 -14.92 -12.20 22.67
CA TYR A 51 -14.87 -11.83 24.09
C TYR A 51 -16.19 -12.14 24.81
N TYR A 52 -17.34 -11.84 24.22
CA TYR A 52 -18.64 -12.15 24.82
C TYR A 52 -18.86 -13.65 24.99
N ILE A 53 -18.51 -14.43 23.98
CA ILE A 53 -18.62 -15.90 24.02
C ILE A 53 -17.72 -16.49 25.12
N GLU A 54 -16.50 -16.01 25.21
CA GLU A 54 -15.52 -16.48 26.20
C GLU A 54 -15.93 -16.12 27.62
N LYS A 55 -16.44 -14.90 27.81
CA LYS A 55 -17.00 -14.44 29.10
C LYS A 55 -18.17 -15.31 29.56
N GLU A 56 -19.06 -15.70 28.67
CA GLU A 56 -20.18 -16.62 29.01
C GLU A 56 -19.68 -18.02 29.38
N ARG A 57 -18.67 -18.54 28.69
CA ARG A 57 -18.06 -19.83 29.00
C ARG A 57 -17.43 -19.84 30.38
N VAL A 58 -16.63 -18.82 30.71
CA VAL A 58 -16.00 -18.69 32.03
C VAL A 58 -17.07 -18.57 33.11
N LYS A 59 -18.14 -17.80 32.89
CA LYS A 59 -19.24 -17.65 33.87
C LYS A 59 -19.96 -18.97 34.14
N LYS A 60 -20.15 -19.83 33.12
CA LYS A 60 -20.75 -21.16 33.27
C LYS A 60 -19.83 -22.12 34.06
N GLN A 61 -18.52 -22.08 33.80
CA GLN A 61 -17.55 -22.93 34.51
C GLN A 61 -17.40 -22.52 35.98
N THR A 62 -17.46 -21.23 36.31
CA THR A 62 -17.41 -20.73 37.68
C THR A 62 -18.67 -21.09 38.48
N SER A 63 -19.79 -21.36 37.82
CA SER A 63 -21.04 -21.78 38.46
C SER A 63 -21.09 -23.30 38.77
N GLU A 64 -20.20 -24.09 38.19
CA GLU A 64 -20.14 -25.55 38.36
C GLU A 64 -18.96 -26.03 39.26
N SER A 65 -18.04 -25.12 39.64
CA SER A 65 -16.86 -25.48 40.45
C SER A 65 -16.97 -24.86 41.82
N ASP A 66 -17.43 -25.66 42.80
CA ASP A 66 -17.21 -25.38 44.21
C ASP A 66 -15.71 -25.35 44.51
N GLU A 67 -15.31 -24.29 45.18
CA GLU A 67 -14.23 -24.22 46.19
C GLU A 67 -12.88 -24.88 45.85
N ASN A 68 -12.14 -24.31 44.90
CA ASN A 68 -10.66 -24.32 45.00
C ASN A 68 -10.06 -23.11 44.27
N ASN A 69 -9.34 -22.32 45.07
CA ASN A 69 -8.67 -21.08 44.72
C ASN A 69 -7.61 -21.27 43.63
N ASP A 70 -7.99 -21.20 42.37
CA ASP A 70 -7.10 -20.73 41.33
C ASP A 70 -7.85 -19.61 40.59
N ALA A 71 -7.37 -18.39 40.76
CA ALA A 71 -7.92 -17.20 40.12
C ALA A 71 -7.87 -17.40 38.59
N VAL A 72 -8.95 -17.99 38.05
CA VAL A 72 -9.18 -18.01 36.61
C VAL A 72 -9.23 -16.54 36.20
N LYS A 73 -8.12 -16.04 35.62
CA LYS A 73 -8.07 -14.71 35.05
C LYS A 73 -9.20 -14.63 34.03
N GLY A 74 -10.26 -13.91 34.40
CA GLY A 74 -11.35 -13.62 33.49
C GLY A 74 -10.83 -12.99 32.21
N PRO A 75 -11.50 -13.17 31.06
CA PRO A 75 -11.07 -12.65 29.78
C PRO A 75 -10.82 -11.15 29.91
N SER A 76 -9.62 -10.73 29.53
CA SER A 76 -9.23 -9.31 29.54
C SER A 76 -10.13 -8.52 28.61
N PHE A 77 -10.59 -7.34 29.05
CA PHE A 77 -11.47 -6.47 28.25
C PHE A 77 -10.88 -6.25 26.85
N PRO A 78 -11.66 -6.38 25.75
CA PRO A 78 -11.14 -6.32 24.38
C PRO A 78 -10.88 -4.88 23.95
N VAL A 79 -9.91 -4.21 24.59
CA VAL A 79 -9.53 -2.82 24.26
C VAL A 79 -9.18 -2.69 22.77
N ALA A 80 -8.46 -3.68 22.24
CA ALA A 80 -8.10 -3.70 20.82
C ALA A 80 -9.33 -3.82 19.90
N GLY A 81 -10.32 -4.64 20.26
CA GLY A 81 -11.56 -4.78 19.50
C GLY A 81 -12.38 -3.49 19.44
N VAL A 82 -12.55 -2.83 20.58
CA VAL A 82 -13.25 -1.54 20.66
C VAL A 82 -12.49 -0.46 19.90
N GLY A 83 -11.16 -0.39 20.06
CA GLY A 83 -10.31 0.54 19.33
C GLY A 83 -10.40 0.33 17.79
N SER A 84 -10.44 -0.93 17.34
CA SER A 84 -10.58 -1.26 15.91
C SER A 84 -11.95 -0.84 15.37
N ILE A 85 -13.04 -0.97 16.14
CA ILE A 85 -14.38 -0.50 15.75
C ILE A 85 -14.37 1.02 15.57
N ILE A 86 -13.87 1.76 16.55
CA ILE A 86 -13.82 3.23 16.52
C ILE A 86 -12.99 3.69 15.33
N LEU A 87 -11.80 3.13 15.15
CA LEU A 87 -10.91 3.46 14.04
C LEU A 87 -11.57 3.13 12.70
N GLY A 88 -12.20 1.94 12.58
CA GLY A 88 -12.92 1.52 11.38
C GLY A 88 -14.03 2.48 10.98
N ILE A 89 -14.81 2.96 11.95
CA ILE A 89 -15.87 3.97 11.73
C ILE A 89 -15.26 5.28 11.22
N ILE A 90 -14.21 5.77 11.86
CA ILE A 90 -13.55 7.02 11.46
C ILE A 90 -13.03 6.93 10.01
N LEU A 91 -12.35 5.83 9.65
CA LEU A 91 -11.83 5.62 8.31
C LEU A 91 -12.94 5.49 7.27
N ALA A 92 -14.06 4.86 7.60
CA ALA A 92 -15.15 4.64 6.66
C ALA A 92 -16.01 5.90 6.45
N VAL A 93 -16.26 6.68 7.50
CA VAL A 93 -17.14 7.86 7.46
C VAL A 93 -16.41 9.13 7.03
N MET A 94 -15.14 9.29 7.47
CA MET A 94 -14.36 10.51 7.22
C MET A 94 -12.94 10.19 6.70
N PRO A 95 -12.82 9.46 5.57
CA PRO A 95 -11.52 8.99 5.07
C PRO A 95 -10.55 10.13 4.76
N ASN A 96 -11.02 11.19 4.10
CA ASN A 96 -10.18 12.32 3.71
C ASN A 96 -9.63 13.09 4.92
N THR A 97 -10.44 13.25 5.97
CA THR A 97 -10.01 13.87 7.22
C THR A 97 -8.93 13.04 7.90
N PHE A 98 -9.11 11.72 7.96
CA PHE A 98 -8.11 10.81 8.52
C PHE A 98 -6.80 10.87 7.74
N ILE A 99 -6.85 10.76 6.39
CA ILE A 99 -5.68 10.88 5.52
C ILE A 99 -4.94 12.19 5.79
N THR A 100 -5.67 13.30 5.87
CA THR A 100 -5.09 14.63 6.13
C THR A 100 -4.35 14.68 7.46
N TRP A 101 -4.93 14.16 8.54
CA TRP A 101 -4.28 14.12 9.85
C TRP A 101 -3.02 13.25 9.85
N VAL A 102 -3.07 12.07 9.22
CA VAL A 102 -1.89 11.19 9.09
C VAL A 102 -0.77 11.89 8.34
N VAL A 103 -1.11 12.59 7.25
CA VAL A 103 -0.12 13.34 6.44
C VAL A 103 0.49 14.48 7.24
N TYR A 104 -0.28 15.19 8.06
CA TYR A 104 0.27 16.24 8.93
C TYR A 104 1.23 15.68 9.99
N ILE A 105 0.91 14.52 10.56
CA ILE A 105 1.83 13.84 11.49
C ILE A 105 3.12 13.44 10.76
N LEU A 106 3.03 12.89 9.54
CA LEU A 106 4.18 12.55 8.71
C LEU A 106 5.02 13.77 8.37
N ALA A 107 4.39 14.88 7.99
CA ALA A 107 5.08 16.13 7.70
C ALA A 107 5.81 16.68 8.93
N ALA A 108 5.19 16.61 10.10
CA ALA A 108 5.84 16.99 11.37
C ALA A 108 7.07 16.12 11.66
N LEU A 109 6.98 14.80 11.43
CA LEU A 109 8.11 13.89 11.56
C LEU A 109 9.23 14.19 10.56
N LEU A 110 8.89 14.57 9.31
CA LEU A 110 9.87 14.99 8.31
C LEU A 110 10.60 16.28 8.74
N ILE A 111 9.88 17.25 9.29
CA ILE A 111 10.48 18.49 9.80
C ILE A 111 11.42 18.18 10.96
N LEU A 112 10.99 17.37 11.93
CA LEU A 112 11.83 16.94 13.05
C LEU A 112 13.08 16.19 12.55
N GLY A 113 12.92 15.31 11.56
CA GLY A 113 14.01 14.61 10.91
C GLY A 113 15.02 15.56 10.23
N ALA A 114 14.53 16.57 9.49
CA ALA A 114 15.35 17.57 8.86
C ALA A 114 16.15 18.40 9.91
N ILE A 115 15.48 18.84 10.99
CA ILE A 115 16.12 19.57 12.09
C ILE A 115 17.22 18.71 12.73
N ASN A 116 16.94 17.43 13.01
CA ASN A 116 17.92 16.52 13.59
C ASN A 116 19.13 16.32 12.66
N GLN A 117 18.91 16.21 11.35
CA GLN A 117 20.01 16.14 10.37
C GLN A 117 20.83 17.44 10.33
N PHE A 118 20.19 18.62 10.39
CA PHE A 118 20.90 19.89 10.48
C PHE A 118 21.78 19.97 11.75
N MET A 119 21.25 19.53 12.90
CA MET A 119 22.02 19.50 14.15
C MET A 119 23.21 18.53 14.06
N GLY A 120 23.01 17.34 13.46
CA GLY A 120 24.06 16.36 13.22
C GLY A 120 25.16 16.90 12.31
N LEU A 121 24.79 17.57 11.20
CA LEU A 121 25.77 18.23 10.30
C LEU A 121 26.52 19.36 11.00
N ALA A 122 25.84 20.18 11.78
CA ALA A 122 26.45 21.27 12.52
C ALA A 122 27.50 20.75 13.53
N SER A 123 27.17 19.68 14.26
CA SER A 123 28.11 19.03 15.19
C SER A 123 29.27 18.38 14.47
N SER A 124 29.07 17.81 13.30
CA SER A 124 30.13 17.15 12.51
C SER A 124 31.16 18.14 11.93
N ARG A 125 30.78 19.41 11.75
CA ARG A 125 31.70 20.47 11.32
C ARG A 125 32.89 20.66 12.27
N GLN A 126 32.74 20.33 13.52
CA GLN A 126 33.82 20.44 14.52
C GLN A 126 34.98 19.45 14.29
N TYR A 127 34.68 18.31 13.62
CA TYR A 127 35.61 17.19 13.45
C TYR A 127 36.07 16.98 12.01
N SER A 128 35.34 17.48 11.01
CA SER A 128 35.64 17.24 9.60
C SER A 128 35.04 18.33 8.70
N GLN A 129 35.72 18.59 7.56
CA GLN A 129 35.16 19.47 6.52
C GLN A 129 34.01 18.76 5.80
N VAL A 130 32.77 19.02 6.21
CA VAL A 130 31.59 18.44 5.58
C VAL A 130 31.35 19.15 4.24
N PRO A 131 31.35 18.42 3.09
CA PRO A 131 31.06 19.00 1.78
C PRO A 131 29.68 19.66 1.76
N ILE A 132 29.53 20.75 1.03
CA ILE A 132 28.29 21.52 0.88
C ILE A 132 27.14 20.63 0.37
N LEU A 133 27.46 19.59 -0.39
CA LEU A 133 26.48 18.63 -0.92
C LEU A 133 25.63 17.95 0.17
N TYR A 134 26.19 17.73 1.37
CA TYR A 134 25.42 17.11 2.47
C TYR A 134 24.36 18.04 3.07
N TRP A 135 24.50 19.36 2.91
CA TRP A 135 23.50 20.33 3.35
C TRP A 135 22.27 20.36 2.45
N PHE A 136 22.42 19.87 1.21
CA PHE A 136 21.32 19.79 0.26
C PHE A 136 20.21 18.81 0.72
N PHE A 137 20.58 17.68 1.34
CA PHE A 137 19.62 16.65 1.75
C PHE A 137 18.61 17.12 2.80
N PRO A 138 19.02 17.68 3.97
CA PRO A 138 18.04 18.14 4.95
C PRO A 138 17.24 19.35 4.45
N THR A 139 17.81 20.19 3.59
CA THR A 139 17.07 21.29 2.95
C THR A 139 15.99 20.75 2.01
N ALA A 140 16.31 19.75 1.20
CA ALA A 140 15.34 19.10 0.31
C ALA A 140 14.20 18.45 1.10
N ILE A 141 14.49 17.75 2.20
CA ILE A 141 13.49 17.16 3.08
C ILE A 141 12.56 18.24 3.67
N LEU A 142 13.13 19.37 4.09
CA LEU A 142 12.32 20.47 4.64
C LEU A 142 11.40 21.08 3.59
N VAL A 143 11.88 21.28 2.37
CA VAL A 143 11.05 21.75 1.25
C VAL A 143 9.93 20.77 0.96
N VAL A 144 10.23 19.46 0.91
CA VAL A 144 9.20 18.42 0.72
C VAL A 144 8.17 18.46 1.84
N ALA A 145 8.57 18.59 3.10
CA ALA A 145 7.65 18.67 4.24
C ALA A 145 6.69 19.86 4.12
N ILE A 146 7.16 21.03 3.68
CA ILE A 146 6.33 22.22 3.45
C ILE A 146 5.33 21.97 2.31
N LEU A 147 5.76 21.33 1.21
CA LEU A 147 4.88 20.98 0.09
C LEU A 147 3.79 20.00 0.53
N VAL A 148 4.13 19.01 1.35
CA VAL A 148 3.20 18.01 1.89
C VAL A 148 2.13 18.65 2.77
N ILE A 149 2.50 19.64 3.59
CA ILE A 149 1.53 20.41 4.41
C ILE A 149 0.58 21.23 3.54
N SER A 150 1.07 21.78 2.44
CA SER A 150 0.26 22.63 1.56
C SER A 150 -0.86 21.86 0.85
N LYS A 151 -0.62 20.58 0.49
CA LYS A 151 -1.55 19.72 -0.27
C LYS A 151 -1.53 18.29 0.25
N PRO A 152 -2.12 18.03 1.42
CA PRO A 152 -1.99 16.74 2.10
C PRO A 152 -2.59 15.57 1.32
N ILE A 153 -3.76 15.74 0.68
CA ILE A 153 -4.42 14.68 -0.08
C ILE A 153 -3.63 14.34 -1.34
N GLU A 154 -3.16 15.34 -2.07
CA GLU A 154 -2.30 15.12 -3.25
C GLU A 154 -1.00 14.41 -2.85
N ALA A 155 -0.38 14.82 -1.72
CA ALA A 155 0.84 14.21 -1.21
C ALA A 155 0.62 12.74 -0.81
N ALA A 156 -0.50 12.41 -0.17
CA ALA A 156 -0.87 11.04 0.17
C ALA A 156 -1.05 10.15 -1.07
N ALA A 157 -1.53 10.72 -2.17
CA ALA A 157 -1.77 10.00 -3.42
C ALA A 157 -0.51 9.84 -4.31
N LEU A 158 0.62 10.49 -3.98
CA LEU A 158 1.86 10.40 -4.77
C LEU A 158 2.38 8.96 -4.95
N PRO A 159 2.40 8.08 -3.94
CA PRO A 159 2.83 6.69 -4.13
C PRO A 159 1.98 5.96 -5.17
N LEU A 160 0.66 6.17 -5.16
CA LEU A 160 -0.25 5.57 -6.15
C LEU A 160 0.02 6.08 -7.56
N GLN A 161 0.36 7.35 -7.71
CA GLN A 161 0.76 7.94 -8.99
C GLN A 161 2.04 7.31 -9.52
N ILE A 162 3.07 7.13 -8.68
CA ILE A 162 4.33 6.49 -9.06
C ILE A 162 4.10 5.04 -9.48
N ILE A 163 3.30 4.30 -8.71
CA ILE A 163 2.91 2.93 -9.05
C ILE A 163 2.15 2.90 -10.39
N GLY A 164 1.21 3.81 -10.59
CA GLY A 164 0.45 3.91 -11.85
C GLY A 164 1.35 4.13 -13.07
N TRP A 165 2.32 5.04 -12.99
CA TRP A 165 3.31 5.26 -14.05
C TRP A 165 4.17 4.02 -14.30
N SER A 166 4.63 3.35 -13.23
CA SER A 166 5.42 2.12 -13.33
C SER A 166 4.63 1.00 -14.02
N LEU A 167 3.34 0.83 -13.69
CA LEU A 167 2.45 -0.14 -14.33
C LEU A 167 2.22 0.18 -15.81
N MET A 168 2.06 1.46 -16.16
CA MET A 168 1.93 1.88 -17.56
C MET A 168 3.19 1.54 -18.36
N CYS A 169 4.38 1.86 -17.83
CA CYS A 169 5.64 1.51 -18.48
C CYS A 169 5.79 -0.01 -18.64
N TYR A 170 5.48 -0.77 -17.59
CA TYR A 170 5.53 -2.24 -17.63
C TYR A 170 4.56 -2.81 -18.68
N GLY A 171 3.29 -2.37 -18.69
CA GLY A 171 2.30 -2.83 -19.67
C GLY A 171 2.70 -2.50 -21.11
N LEU A 172 3.31 -1.34 -21.33
CA LEU A 172 3.80 -0.92 -22.65
C LEU A 172 4.96 -1.80 -23.15
N ILE A 173 5.91 -2.10 -22.26
CA ILE A 173 7.05 -3.00 -22.58
C ILE A 173 6.53 -4.40 -22.90
N GLU A 174 5.59 -4.93 -22.11
CA GLU A 174 4.99 -6.25 -22.32
C GLU A 174 4.26 -6.32 -23.66
N LEU A 175 3.53 -5.27 -24.04
CA LEU A 175 2.85 -5.16 -25.33
C LEU A 175 3.84 -5.19 -26.51
N VAL A 176 4.92 -4.41 -26.43
CA VAL A 176 5.97 -4.38 -27.44
C VAL A 176 6.63 -5.75 -27.58
N LEU A 177 6.91 -6.42 -26.47
CA LEU A 177 7.49 -7.76 -26.46
C LEU A 177 6.58 -8.78 -27.12
N LEU A 178 5.27 -8.73 -26.84
CA LEU A 178 4.27 -9.61 -27.44
C LEU A 178 4.18 -9.43 -28.96
N ILE A 179 4.18 -8.19 -29.44
CA ILE A 179 4.16 -7.89 -30.88
C ILE A 179 5.42 -8.46 -31.55
N ARG A 180 6.57 -8.30 -30.90
CA ARG A 180 7.84 -8.82 -31.40
C ARG A 180 7.83 -10.35 -31.46
N LEU A 181 7.38 -11.02 -30.42
CA LEU A 181 7.27 -12.48 -30.36
C LEU A 181 6.28 -13.01 -31.40
N TYR A 182 5.14 -12.34 -31.61
CA TYR A 182 4.17 -12.69 -32.64
C TYR A 182 4.80 -12.63 -34.06
N ASN A 183 5.53 -11.56 -34.35
CA ASN A 183 6.19 -11.39 -35.66
C ASN A 183 7.30 -12.42 -35.88
N VAL A 184 8.06 -12.74 -34.85
CA VAL A 184 9.12 -13.77 -34.93
C VAL A 184 8.48 -15.14 -35.18
N LYS A 185 7.43 -15.51 -34.41
CA LYS A 185 6.73 -16.79 -34.59
C LYS A 185 6.15 -16.93 -36.00
N LYS A 186 5.52 -15.89 -36.51
CA LYS A 186 4.96 -15.88 -37.87
C LYS A 186 6.06 -16.08 -38.98
N LYS A 187 7.28 -15.58 -38.74
CA LYS A 187 8.42 -15.82 -39.63
C LYS A 187 8.88 -17.28 -39.60
N TYR A 188 8.93 -17.89 -38.42
CA TYR A 188 9.29 -19.30 -38.27
C TYR A 188 8.27 -20.23 -38.91
N GLU A 189 6.96 -20.01 -38.68
CA GLU A 189 5.89 -20.78 -39.33
C GLU A 189 5.98 -20.72 -40.86
N LYS A 190 6.19 -19.53 -41.44
CA LYS A 190 6.37 -19.38 -42.90
C LYS A 190 7.63 -20.05 -43.43
N ALA A 191 8.72 -20.08 -42.65
CA ALA A 191 9.97 -20.73 -43.05
C ALA A 191 9.86 -22.28 -42.99
N GLU A 192 9.06 -22.80 -42.07
CA GLU A 192 8.77 -24.21 -41.91
C GLU A 192 7.88 -24.72 -43.05
N ASP A 193 6.80 -24.00 -43.36
CA ASP A 193 5.92 -24.29 -44.52
C ASP A 193 6.67 -24.27 -45.84
N ALA A 194 7.61 -23.31 -46.02
CA ALA A 194 8.42 -23.24 -47.22
C ALA A 194 9.40 -24.42 -47.33
N LYS A 195 9.93 -24.97 -46.24
CA LYS A 195 10.78 -26.17 -46.25
C LYS A 195 10.01 -27.44 -46.55
N ILE A 196 8.77 -27.54 -46.08
CA ILE A 196 7.89 -28.69 -46.35
C ILE A 196 7.55 -28.73 -47.86
N VAL A 197 7.26 -27.60 -48.48
CA VAL A 197 6.93 -27.49 -49.92
C VAL A 197 8.13 -27.75 -50.83
N THR A 198 9.36 -27.41 -50.36
CA THR A 198 10.59 -27.64 -51.16
C THR A 198 11.25 -29.00 -50.91
N GLY A 199 10.89 -29.71 -49.82
CA GLY A 199 11.45 -31.03 -49.50
C GLY A 199 10.77 -32.23 -50.17
N ASP A 200 9.70 -32.00 -50.94
CA ASP A 200 8.93 -33.03 -51.66
C ASP A 200 9.23 -33.07 -53.16
N LYS A 201 10.51 -32.79 -53.53
CA LYS A 201 11.03 -32.98 -54.89
C LYS A 201 12.32 -33.77 -54.87
#